data_1766e547db4d2ba447f5cd6d67b8cf63
#
_entry.id   1766e547db4d2ba447f5cd6d67b8cf63
#
_cell.length_a   1.000
_cell.length_b   1.000
_cell.length_c   1.000
_cell.angle_alpha   90.00
_cell.angle_beta   90.00
_cell.angle_gamma   90.00
#
_symmetry.space_group_name_H-M   'P 1'
#
loop_
_entity.id
_entity.type
_entity.pdbx_description
1 polymer ?
#
loop_
_entity_poly.entity_id
_entity_poly.type
_entity_poly.pdbx_seq_one_letter_code
_entity_poly.pdbx_strand_id
1 'polypeptide(L)'
;MIVKYTTKEKELLARLMRAEAVGEGDLGMLMVGNVGINRVLADCLTFKDIRTISEMVYQSPGGFSGTSSSLFYGNPTAKESELAERVIRGEYYYPATNALWFYAPKSGTSCTSTWWGQDFAGKYKNHCFYKPN
;
A
#
# COMPACT_ATOMS: atom_id res chain seq x y z
N MET A 1 10.30 -13.20 3.95
CA MET A 1 9.46 -14.03 3.06
C MET A 1 9.13 -13.24 1.82
N ILE A 2 9.22 -13.87 0.65
CA ILE A 2 8.91 -13.23 -0.62
C ILE A 2 7.51 -13.64 -1.06
N VAL A 3 6.69 -12.67 -1.45
CA VAL A 3 5.37 -12.93 -2.00
C VAL A 3 5.53 -13.44 -3.42
N LYS A 4 4.84 -14.53 -3.75
CA LYS A 4 4.82 -15.02 -5.14
C LYS A 4 4.06 -14.04 -6.01
N TYR A 5 4.55 -13.81 -7.22
CA TYR A 5 3.91 -12.87 -8.12
C TYR A 5 4.16 -13.23 -9.59
N THR A 6 3.24 -12.79 -10.43
CA THR A 6 3.39 -12.83 -11.89
C THR A 6 3.84 -11.44 -12.36
N THR A 7 4.30 -11.37 -13.61
CA THR A 7 4.62 -10.07 -14.22
C THR A 7 3.43 -9.13 -14.20
N LYS A 8 2.23 -9.68 -14.50
CA LYS A 8 0.99 -8.88 -14.46
C LYS A 8 0.70 -8.35 -13.07
N GLU A 9 0.95 -9.14 -12.03
CA GLU A 9 0.74 -8.71 -10.65
C GLU A 9 1.74 -7.64 -10.23
N LYS A 10 2.99 -7.74 -10.67
CA LYS A 10 3.97 -6.68 -10.41
C LYS A 10 3.50 -5.36 -11.03
N GLU A 11 3.02 -5.41 -12.28
CA GLU A 11 2.50 -4.22 -12.94
C GLU A 11 1.25 -3.69 -12.26
N LEU A 12 0.38 -4.58 -11.79
CA LEU A 12 -0.83 -4.22 -11.06
C LEU A 12 -0.48 -3.48 -9.76
N LEU A 13 0.50 -3.99 -9.02
CA LEU A 13 0.98 -3.34 -7.80
C LEU A 13 1.58 -1.97 -8.12
N ALA A 14 2.38 -1.88 -9.18
CA ALA A 14 2.97 -0.62 -9.61
C ALA A 14 1.89 0.42 -9.90
N ARG A 15 0.82 0.01 -10.57
CA ARG A 15 -0.30 0.90 -10.88
C ARG A 15 -1.02 1.36 -9.62
N LEU A 16 -1.19 0.48 -8.64
CA LEU A 16 -1.79 0.83 -7.37
C LEU A 16 -0.92 1.85 -6.61
N MET A 17 0.38 1.59 -6.53
CA MET A 17 1.33 2.49 -5.86
C MET A 17 1.29 3.88 -6.50
N ARG A 18 1.22 3.95 -7.81
CA ARG A 18 1.08 5.21 -8.53
C ARG A 18 -0.24 5.91 -8.19
N ALA A 19 -1.34 5.17 -8.25
CA ALA A 19 -2.66 5.75 -8.01
C ALA A 19 -2.80 6.31 -6.61
N GLU A 20 -2.18 5.64 -5.63
CA GLU A 20 -2.30 6.04 -4.23
C GLU A 20 -1.28 7.10 -3.82
N ALA A 21 -0.11 7.16 -4.44
CA ALA A 21 0.99 7.95 -3.89
C ALA A 21 1.94 8.59 -4.90
N VAL A 22 1.58 8.73 -6.16
CA VAL A 22 2.51 9.33 -7.14
C VAL A 22 2.93 10.73 -6.72
N GLY A 23 2.03 11.50 -6.13
CA GLY A 23 2.32 12.85 -5.63
C GLY A 23 3.24 12.90 -4.43
N GLU A 24 3.46 11.77 -3.77
CA GLU A 24 4.35 11.66 -2.61
C GLU A 24 5.77 11.24 -3.00
N GLY A 25 6.03 11.03 -4.28
CA GLY A 25 7.33 10.62 -4.79
C GLY A 25 7.61 9.14 -4.63
N ASP A 26 8.83 8.73 -4.98
CA ASP A 26 9.23 7.32 -4.99
C ASP A 26 9.06 6.66 -3.62
N LEU A 27 9.50 7.33 -2.56
CA LEU A 27 9.43 6.77 -1.22
C LEU A 27 7.97 6.59 -0.77
N GLY A 28 7.11 7.55 -1.08
CA GLY A 28 5.69 7.43 -0.77
C GLY A 28 5.06 6.25 -1.50
N MET A 29 5.40 6.05 -2.77
CA MET A 29 4.94 4.89 -3.52
C MET A 29 5.45 3.58 -2.92
N LEU A 30 6.72 3.53 -2.53
CA LEU A 30 7.29 2.35 -1.87
C LEU A 30 6.54 2.03 -0.57
N MET A 31 6.18 3.05 0.21
CA MET A 31 5.43 2.85 1.45
C MET A 31 4.03 2.28 1.20
N VAL A 32 3.34 2.75 0.17
CA VAL A 32 2.06 2.17 -0.22
C VAL A 32 2.24 0.71 -0.61
N GLY A 33 3.29 0.41 -1.37
CA GLY A 33 3.64 -0.96 -1.72
C GLY A 33 3.89 -1.83 -0.48
N ASN A 34 4.58 -1.28 0.52
CA ASN A 34 4.79 -2.00 1.79
C ASN A 34 3.47 -2.37 2.46
N VAL A 35 2.52 -1.44 2.52
CA VAL A 35 1.20 -1.72 3.09
C VAL A 35 0.52 -2.85 2.31
N GLY A 36 0.56 -2.79 0.98
CA GLY A 36 -0.03 -3.83 0.15
C GLY A 36 0.57 -5.21 0.41
N ILE A 37 1.90 -5.30 0.42
CA ILE A 37 2.58 -6.57 0.67
C ILE A 37 2.30 -7.05 2.10
N ASN A 38 2.26 -6.14 3.08
CA ASN A 38 1.90 -6.50 4.45
C ASN A 38 0.52 -7.14 4.52
N ARG A 39 -0.45 -6.65 3.74
CA ARG A 39 -1.79 -7.24 3.70
C ARG A 39 -1.78 -8.66 3.15
N VAL A 40 -0.94 -8.94 2.15
CA VAL A 40 -0.81 -10.29 1.60
C VAL A 40 -0.22 -11.25 2.64
N LEU A 41 0.71 -10.77 3.45
CA LEU A 41 1.43 -11.59 4.43
C LEU A 41 0.76 -11.64 5.80
N ALA A 42 -0.18 -10.73 6.10
CA ALA A 42 -0.70 -10.55 7.46
C ALA A 42 -1.48 -11.75 8.00
N ASP A 43 -2.27 -12.39 7.16
CA ASP A 43 -3.10 -13.54 7.56
C ASP A 43 -3.93 -13.26 8.82
N CYS A 44 -4.45 -12.04 8.93
CA CYS A 44 -5.24 -11.63 10.09
C CYS A 44 -6.30 -10.59 9.71
N LEU A 45 -7.28 -10.43 10.58
CA LEU A 45 -8.34 -9.43 10.44
C LEU A 45 -9.06 -9.61 9.09
N THR A 46 -9.34 -8.49 8.40
CA THR A 46 -10.01 -8.54 7.09
C THR A 46 -9.09 -9.04 5.98
N PHE A 47 -7.81 -9.27 6.27
CA PHE A 47 -6.82 -9.71 5.30
C PHE A 47 -6.49 -11.20 5.42
N LYS A 48 -7.16 -11.93 6.29
CA LYS A 48 -6.82 -13.35 6.56
C LYS A 48 -6.96 -14.26 5.33
N ASP A 49 -7.80 -13.88 4.37
CA ASP A 49 -8.01 -14.66 3.15
C ASP A 49 -7.33 -14.07 1.93
N ILE A 50 -6.53 -13.02 2.13
CA ILE A 50 -5.80 -12.37 1.06
C ILE A 50 -4.44 -13.06 0.94
N ARG A 51 -4.21 -13.75 -0.19
CA ARG A 51 -3.00 -14.54 -0.41
C ARG A 51 -2.18 -14.07 -1.61
N THR A 52 -2.77 -13.28 -2.50
CA THR A 52 -2.12 -12.85 -3.73
C THR A 52 -2.18 -11.35 -3.87
N ILE A 53 -1.28 -10.81 -4.69
CA ILE A 53 -1.28 -9.37 -5.00
C ILE A 53 -2.61 -8.99 -5.67
N SER A 54 -3.12 -9.81 -6.58
CA SER A 54 -4.39 -9.52 -7.24
C SER A 54 -5.53 -9.42 -6.24
N GLU A 55 -5.60 -10.36 -5.31
CA GLU A 55 -6.64 -10.33 -4.27
C GLU A 55 -6.51 -9.09 -3.39
N MET A 56 -5.29 -8.70 -3.05
CA MET A 56 -5.04 -7.53 -2.22
C MET A 56 -5.48 -6.24 -2.93
N VAL A 57 -5.11 -6.09 -4.20
CA VAL A 57 -5.42 -4.88 -4.96
C VAL A 57 -6.92 -4.69 -5.14
N TYR A 58 -7.63 -5.78 -5.39
CA TYR A 58 -9.07 -5.73 -5.69
C TYR A 58 -9.96 -6.09 -4.51
N GLN A 59 -9.40 -6.17 -3.31
CA GLN A 59 -10.20 -6.49 -2.11
C GLN A 59 -11.37 -5.52 -1.97
N SER A 60 -12.57 -6.04 -1.71
CA SER A 60 -13.76 -5.24 -1.46
C SER A 60 -14.70 -6.02 -0.53
N PRO A 61 -15.16 -5.41 0.59
CA PRO A 61 -14.78 -4.07 1.07
C PRO A 61 -13.37 -4.05 1.68
N GLY A 62 -12.90 -2.86 2.01
CA GLY A 62 -11.64 -2.69 2.73
C GLY A 62 -10.41 -2.53 1.85
N GLY A 63 -10.60 -2.49 0.53
CA GLY A 63 -9.52 -2.29 -0.42
C GLY A 63 -9.13 -0.83 -0.59
N PHE A 64 -8.39 -0.56 -1.66
CA PHE A 64 -7.83 0.76 -1.95
C PHE A 64 -8.78 1.56 -2.84
N SER A 65 -8.93 2.84 -2.53
CA SER A 65 -9.74 3.74 -3.36
C SER A 65 -9.07 4.04 -4.70
N GLY A 66 -7.73 3.89 -4.77
CA GLY A 66 -6.96 4.19 -5.98
C GLY A 66 -7.38 3.41 -7.21
N THR A 67 -7.98 2.22 -7.04
CA THR A 67 -8.45 1.43 -8.18
C THR A 67 -9.54 2.13 -8.99
N SER A 68 -10.19 3.12 -8.42
CA SER A 68 -11.19 3.95 -9.12
C SER A 68 -10.58 5.20 -9.76
N SER A 69 -9.29 5.43 -9.55
CA SER A 69 -8.59 6.61 -10.09
C SER A 69 -8.14 6.36 -11.52
N SER A 70 -8.16 7.42 -12.34
CA SER A 70 -7.59 7.33 -13.69
C SER A 70 -6.10 6.98 -13.68
N LEU A 71 -5.41 7.30 -12.58
CA LEU A 71 -3.98 6.97 -12.43
C LEU A 71 -3.72 5.47 -12.31
N PHE A 72 -4.75 4.69 -11.98
CA PHE A 72 -4.62 3.24 -11.88
C PHE A 72 -4.55 2.57 -13.25
N TYR A 73 -5.04 3.22 -14.29
CA TYR A 73 -5.09 2.67 -15.63
C TYR A 73 -3.88 3.08 -16.45
N GLY A 74 -3.60 2.33 -17.50
CA GLY A 74 -2.42 2.54 -18.31
C GLY A 74 -1.21 1.79 -17.75
N ASN A 75 -0.28 1.47 -18.62
CA ASN A 75 0.90 0.71 -18.26
C ASN A 75 1.77 1.47 -17.26
N PRO A 76 2.39 0.79 -16.30
CA PRO A 76 3.35 1.45 -15.42
C PRO A 76 4.62 1.81 -16.21
N THR A 77 5.32 2.85 -15.73
CA THR A 77 6.64 3.16 -16.24
C THR A 77 7.63 2.10 -15.76
N ALA A 78 8.82 2.05 -16.40
CA ALA A 78 9.88 1.16 -15.97
C ALA A 78 10.26 1.40 -14.50
N LYS A 79 10.29 2.67 -14.08
CA LYS A 79 10.60 3.03 -12.70
C LYS A 79 9.54 2.53 -11.74
N GLU A 80 8.27 2.70 -12.09
CA GLU A 80 7.16 2.23 -11.24
C GLU A 80 7.22 0.72 -11.07
N SER A 81 7.48 -0.02 -12.15
CA SER A 81 7.63 -1.47 -12.07
C SER A 81 8.83 -1.87 -11.21
N GLU A 82 9.93 -1.12 -11.27
CA GLU A 82 11.10 -1.36 -10.42
C GLU A 82 10.77 -1.15 -8.95
N LEU A 83 10.04 -0.08 -8.62
CA LEU A 83 9.63 0.17 -7.24
C LEU A 83 8.74 -0.95 -6.71
N ALA A 84 7.82 -1.45 -7.54
CA ALA A 84 6.97 -2.57 -7.14
C ALA A 84 7.80 -3.83 -6.87
N GLU A 85 8.78 -4.12 -7.71
CA GLU A 85 9.64 -5.28 -7.50
C GLU A 85 10.44 -5.16 -6.20
N ARG A 86 10.89 -3.96 -5.87
CA ARG A 86 11.65 -3.74 -4.63
C ARG A 86 10.82 -4.09 -3.39
N VAL A 87 9.56 -3.65 -3.33
CA VAL A 87 8.72 -3.99 -2.16
C VAL A 87 8.35 -5.47 -2.14
N ILE A 88 8.12 -6.08 -3.30
CA ILE A 88 7.85 -7.53 -3.37
C ILE A 88 9.05 -8.31 -2.82
N ARG A 89 10.26 -7.85 -3.09
CA ARG A 89 11.49 -8.50 -2.63
C ARG A 89 11.79 -8.24 -1.15
N GLY A 90 10.98 -7.43 -0.47
CA GLY A 90 11.10 -7.26 0.96
C GLY A 90 11.79 -5.97 1.42
N GLU A 91 11.89 -4.96 0.57
CA GLU A 91 12.35 -3.64 1.03
C GLU A 91 11.22 -2.92 1.75
N TYR A 92 11.49 -2.50 2.98
CA TYR A 92 10.53 -1.82 3.83
C TYR A 92 11.04 -0.46 4.29
N TYR A 93 10.12 0.48 4.44
CA TYR A 93 10.46 1.85 4.83
C TYR A 93 9.54 2.33 5.94
N TYR A 94 10.13 2.74 7.07
CA TYR A 94 9.39 3.34 8.17
C TYR A 94 8.69 4.62 7.67
N PRO A 95 7.42 4.90 8.01
CA PRO A 95 6.60 4.19 9.02
C PRO A 95 5.72 3.07 8.46
N ALA A 96 5.92 2.64 7.23
CA ALA A 96 5.07 1.61 6.61
C ALA A 96 5.51 0.18 6.90
N THR A 97 6.63 -0.02 7.61
CA THR A 97 7.21 -1.35 7.83
C THR A 97 6.21 -2.38 8.33
N ASN A 98 5.39 -2.01 9.30
CA ASN A 98 4.38 -2.92 9.89
C ASN A 98 2.96 -2.41 9.66
N ALA A 99 2.76 -1.45 8.77
CA ALA A 99 1.46 -0.84 8.57
C ALA A 99 0.58 -1.69 7.67
N LEU A 100 -0.70 -1.78 8.01
CA LEU A 100 -1.72 -2.44 7.21
C LEU A 100 -2.72 -1.43 6.64
N TRP A 101 -2.72 -0.19 7.14
CA TRP A 101 -3.65 0.84 6.72
C TRP A 101 -2.94 2.18 6.59
N PHE A 102 -3.48 3.03 5.74
CA PHE A 102 -3.06 4.42 5.67
C PHE A 102 -4.22 5.27 5.14
N TYR A 103 -4.19 6.57 5.45
CA TYR A 103 -5.11 7.51 4.85
C TYR A 103 -4.44 8.88 4.77
N ALA A 104 -4.97 9.74 3.89
CA ALA A 104 -4.53 11.13 3.81
C ALA A 104 -5.53 11.98 4.60
N PRO A 105 -5.11 12.64 5.69
CA PRO A 105 -6.01 13.48 6.47
C PRO A 105 -6.42 14.72 5.67
N LYS A 106 -7.57 15.26 6.03
CA LYS A 106 -8.02 16.50 5.44
C LYS A 106 -6.99 17.60 5.70
N SER A 107 -6.79 18.47 4.70
CA SER A 107 -5.84 19.58 4.81
C SER A 107 -6.06 20.37 6.10
N GLY A 108 -4.96 20.64 6.81
CA GLY A 108 -4.99 21.37 8.08
C GLY A 108 -5.29 20.50 9.30
N THR A 109 -5.47 19.19 9.13
CA THR A 109 -5.70 18.27 10.25
C THR A 109 -4.49 17.38 10.46
N SER A 110 -4.35 16.87 11.70
CA SER A 110 -3.27 15.96 12.06
C SER A 110 -3.71 14.52 11.95
N CYS A 111 -2.74 13.59 11.94
CA CYS A 111 -3.03 12.17 12.06
C CYS A 111 -3.66 11.89 13.42
N THR A 112 -4.70 11.04 13.44
CA THR A 112 -5.30 10.62 14.72
C THR A 112 -4.39 9.59 15.40
N SER A 113 -4.48 9.50 16.74
CA SER A 113 -3.68 8.53 17.50
C SER A 113 -4.12 7.09 17.25
N THR A 114 -5.38 6.89 16.91
CA THR A 114 -5.91 5.61 16.49
C THR A 114 -6.86 5.84 15.30
N TRP A 115 -7.05 4.78 14.50
CA TRP A 115 -7.99 4.82 13.40
C TRP A 115 -8.65 3.45 13.32
N TRP A 116 -9.97 3.40 13.52
CA TRP A 116 -10.72 2.15 13.59
C TRP A 116 -10.12 1.18 14.60
N GLY A 117 -9.60 1.72 15.74
CA GLY A 117 -8.96 0.93 16.79
C GLY A 117 -7.53 0.50 16.52
N GLN A 118 -6.95 0.90 15.39
CA GLN A 118 -5.58 0.54 15.04
C GLN A 118 -4.60 1.62 15.49
N ASP A 119 -3.39 1.22 15.85
CA ASP A 119 -2.39 2.13 16.40
C ASP A 119 -1.68 2.95 15.31
N PHE A 120 -1.40 4.21 15.62
CA PHE A 120 -0.64 5.08 14.73
C PHE A 120 0.79 4.56 14.60
N ALA A 121 1.25 4.34 13.37
CA ALA A 121 2.60 3.87 13.08
C ALA A 121 3.55 5.01 12.72
N GLY A 122 3.04 6.10 12.15
CA GLY A 122 3.84 7.25 11.75
C GLY A 122 3.25 7.95 10.55
N LYS A 123 3.84 9.09 10.20
CA LYS A 123 3.39 9.91 9.09
C LYS A 123 4.51 10.09 8.07
N TYR A 124 4.17 10.07 6.79
CA TYR A 124 5.07 10.48 5.73
C TYR A 124 4.31 11.39 4.78
N LYS A 125 4.76 12.65 4.66
CA LYS A 125 4.09 13.67 3.83
C LYS A 125 2.59 13.72 4.16
N ASN A 126 1.73 13.41 3.19
CA ASN A 126 0.28 13.51 3.38
C ASN A 126 -0.38 12.20 3.83
N HIS A 127 0.40 11.17 4.16
CA HIS A 127 -0.16 9.89 4.56
C HIS A 127 0.11 9.59 6.04
N CYS A 128 -0.95 9.16 6.73
CA CYS A 128 -0.89 8.64 8.10
C CYS A 128 -0.98 7.12 8.02
N PHE A 129 -0.02 6.43 8.64
CA PHE A 129 0.06 4.96 8.57
C PHE A 129 -0.35 4.35 9.91
N TYR A 130 -1.05 3.22 9.85
CA TYR A 130 -1.58 2.53 11.03
C TYR A 130 -1.24 1.05 10.97
N LYS A 131 -1.01 0.47 12.15
CA LYS A 131 -0.63 -0.93 12.32
C LYS A 131 -1.60 -1.62 13.28
N PRO A 132 -1.67 -2.98 13.27
CA PRO A 132 -2.49 -3.71 14.22
C PRO A 132 -2.04 -3.41 15.64
N ASN A 133 -3.01 -3.26 16.53
CA ASN A 133 -2.74 -3.10 17.97
C ASN A 133 -2.59 -4.45 18.67
#